data_04af134411a66f8300c075a77aa762ee
#
_entry.id   04af134411a66f8300c075a77aa762ee
#
_cell.length_a   1.000
_cell.length_b   1.000
_cell.length_c   1.000
_cell.angle_alpha   90.00
_cell.angle_beta   90.00
_cell.angle_gamma   90.00
#
_symmetry.space_group_name_H-M   'P 1'
#
loop_
_entity.id
_entity.type
_entity.pdbx_description
1 polymer ?
#
loop_
_entity_poly.entity_id
_entity_poly.type
_entity_poly.pdbx_seq_one_letter_code
_entity_poly.pdbx_strand_id
1 'polypeptide(L)'
;MSDIRDPEVTIASPVNGEVIDLADVPDPVFSSKAVGDGFGIKPVSGNVVSPVDGTVIMVADTGHAIAFETDSGLEVLLHLGIDTVQMKGEPFALKASLGDRVRVGQSIGTMDLDAILKKGKSTTSIVVFTNTDTRLVSLKVTLGMVDAGKLAARAEVTNEAASGSEAAPAEASTDPASDSASGSPDQPTPAAQRPAAASSADDGLTGLDATARDIIAGIGGADNVRSVIHCITRLRCELEDGSLVDEAALRAAGAHGVVRRGGTVQV
;
A
#
# COMPACT_ATOMS: atom_id res chain seq x y z
N MET A 1 37.68 15.70 9.33
CA MET A 1 36.51 15.61 8.44
C MET A 1 35.99 14.21 8.60
N SER A 2 34.96 14.00 9.39
CA SER A 2 34.31 12.70 9.52
C SER A 2 33.55 12.44 8.22
N ASP A 3 33.90 11.35 7.57
CA ASP A 3 33.22 10.83 6.38
C ASP A 3 31.81 10.39 6.84
N ILE A 4 30.82 11.27 6.74
CA ILE A 4 29.42 10.97 7.06
C ILE A 4 28.94 10.15 5.85
N ARG A 5 29.13 8.83 5.91
CA ARG A 5 28.50 7.92 4.96
C ARG A 5 27.01 7.89 5.25
N ASP A 6 26.22 7.98 4.20
CA ASP A 6 24.78 7.76 4.31
C ASP A 6 24.51 6.37 4.90
N PRO A 7 23.50 6.23 5.78
CA PRO A 7 23.22 4.95 6.40
C PRO A 7 22.83 3.90 5.35
N GLU A 8 23.43 2.71 5.45
CA GLU A 8 23.13 1.56 4.62
C GLU A 8 22.06 0.69 5.28
N VAL A 9 20.98 0.42 4.57
CA VAL A 9 19.91 -0.50 4.98
C VAL A 9 20.08 -1.82 4.24
N THR A 10 20.15 -2.90 5.00
CA THR A 10 20.16 -4.27 4.46
C THR A 10 18.74 -4.77 4.26
N ILE A 11 18.42 -5.19 3.04
CA ILE A 11 17.12 -5.76 2.68
C ILE A 11 17.30 -7.25 2.41
N ALA A 12 16.59 -8.07 3.17
CA ALA A 12 16.57 -9.52 2.99
C ALA A 12 15.47 -9.95 2.01
N SER A 13 15.63 -11.12 1.41
CA SER A 13 14.52 -11.75 0.68
C SER A 13 13.40 -12.12 1.65
N PRO A 14 12.16 -11.70 1.39
CA PRO A 14 11.02 -12.04 2.24
C PRO A 14 10.55 -13.48 2.09
N VAL A 15 10.98 -14.17 1.04
CA VAL A 15 10.62 -15.56 0.73
C VAL A 15 11.83 -16.31 0.16
N ASN A 16 11.84 -17.64 0.20
CA ASN A 16 12.78 -18.41 -0.59
C ASN A 16 12.41 -18.30 -2.06
N GLY A 17 13.34 -17.91 -2.93
CA GLY A 17 13.05 -17.77 -4.34
C GLY A 17 14.16 -17.13 -5.16
N GLU A 18 13.85 -16.90 -6.43
CA GLU A 18 14.72 -16.22 -7.37
C GLU A 18 14.44 -14.71 -7.33
N VAL A 19 15.44 -13.93 -6.91
CA VAL A 19 15.41 -12.46 -7.01
C VAL A 19 15.63 -12.07 -8.47
N ILE A 20 14.73 -11.24 -8.98
CA ILE A 20 14.75 -10.72 -10.35
C ILE A 20 14.77 -9.19 -10.34
N ASP A 21 15.19 -8.58 -11.43
CA ASP A 21 15.09 -7.14 -11.62
C ASP A 21 13.62 -6.69 -11.55
N LEU A 22 13.39 -5.50 -11.03
CA LEU A 22 12.04 -4.92 -10.98
C LEU A 22 11.43 -4.76 -12.38
N ALA A 23 12.27 -4.46 -13.39
CA ALA A 23 11.85 -4.35 -14.78
C ALA A 23 11.31 -5.67 -15.37
N ASP A 24 11.72 -6.83 -14.82
CA ASP A 24 11.29 -8.17 -15.25
C ASP A 24 10.00 -8.64 -14.54
N VAL A 25 9.49 -7.85 -13.60
CA VAL A 25 8.21 -8.15 -12.93
C VAL A 25 7.07 -8.02 -13.94
N PRO A 26 6.20 -9.05 -14.10
CA PRO A 26 5.12 -9.04 -15.09
C PRO A 26 3.92 -8.17 -14.65
N ASP A 27 4.21 -6.97 -14.20
CA ASP A 27 3.25 -5.95 -13.79
C ASP A 27 3.77 -4.56 -14.17
N PRO A 28 3.06 -3.85 -15.07
CA PRO A 28 3.54 -2.57 -15.63
C PRO A 28 3.74 -1.48 -14.59
N VAL A 29 2.99 -1.49 -13.49
CA VAL A 29 3.09 -0.45 -12.46
C VAL A 29 4.36 -0.62 -11.62
N PHE A 30 4.73 -1.86 -11.30
CA PHE A 30 5.97 -2.14 -10.59
C PHE A 30 7.18 -2.05 -11.52
N SER A 31 7.12 -2.68 -12.71
CA SER A 31 8.25 -2.68 -13.65
C SER A 31 8.60 -1.31 -14.20
N SER A 32 7.65 -0.37 -14.26
CA SER A 32 7.92 1.03 -14.63
C SER A 32 8.46 1.89 -13.48
N LYS A 33 8.64 1.31 -12.28
CA LYS A 33 9.03 2.02 -11.04
C LYS A 33 8.05 3.12 -10.61
N ALA A 34 6.79 3.08 -11.06
CA ALA A 34 5.77 4.08 -10.69
C ALA A 34 5.44 4.10 -9.19
N VAL A 35 5.77 3.05 -8.46
CA VAL A 35 5.56 2.92 -7.00
C VAL A 35 6.85 3.18 -6.21
N GLY A 36 7.97 3.22 -6.89
CA GLY A 36 9.31 3.33 -6.33
C GLY A 36 10.26 2.27 -6.88
N ASP A 37 11.53 2.34 -6.51
CA ASP A 37 12.54 1.36 -6.92
C ASP A 37 12.49 0.12 -6.02
N GLY A 38 13.04 -1.00 -6.50
CA GLY A 38 12.98 -2.26 -5.77
C GLY A 38 13.39 -3.48 -6.59
N PHE A 39 12.81 -4.63 -6.26
CA PHE A 39 13.08 -5.88 -6.95
C PHE A 39 11.88 -6.84 -6.86
N GLY A 40 11.84 -7.80 -7.78
CA GLY A 40 10.89 -8.92 -7.75
C GLY A 40 11.49 -10.17 -7.14
N ILE A 41 10.66 -11.10 -6.65
CA ILE A 41 11.06 -12.44 -6.24
C ILE A 41 10.06 -13.44 -6.80
N LYS A 42 10.54 -14.51 -7.46
CA LYS A 42 9.75 -15.67 -7.85
C LYS A 42 9.83 -16.71 -6.73
N PRO A 43 8.82 -16.84 -5.86
CA PRO A 43 8.90 -17.67 -4.67
C PRO A 43 8.86 -19.17 -5.02
N VAL A 44 9.60 -19.96 -4.26
CA VAL A 44 9.57 -21.45 -4.30
C VAL A 44 8.96 -22.05 -3.02
N SER A 45 8.69 -21.22 -2.02
CA SER A 45 7.99 -21.62 -0.78
C SER A 45 7.09 -20.48 -0.28
N GLY A 46 6.06 -20.84 0.48
CA GLY A 46 5.04 -19.92 0.96
C GLY A 46 5.34 -19.26 2.31
N ASN A 47 6.48 -19.54 2.96
CA ASN A 47 6.84 -18.85 4.20
C ASN A 47 7.26 -17.43 3.93
N VAL A 48 6.69 -16.47 4.66
CA VAL A 48 6.97 -15.04 4.51
C VAL A 48 7.66 -14.52 5.77
N VAL A 49 8.79 -13.84 5.58
CA VAL A 49 9.55 -13.20 6.64
C VAL A 49 9.69 -11.69 6.39
N SER A 50 9.99 -10.93 7.45
CA SER A 50 10.27 -9.50 7.31
C SER A 50 11.55 -9.28 6.50
N PRO A 51 11.50 -8.41 5.46
CA PRO A 51 12.68 -8.06 4.68
C PRO A 51 13.63 -7.10 5.41
N VAL A 52 13.17 -6.42 6.46
CA VAL A 52 13.92 -5.38 7.17
C VAL A 52 13.68 -5.44 8.67
N ASP A 53 14.57 -4.78 9.44
CA ASP A 53 14.28 -4.34 10.79
C ASP A 53 13.44 -3.05 10.71
N GLY A 54 12.29 -3.02 11.38
CA GLY A 54 11.42 -1.85 11.28
C GLY A 54 10.11 -2.00 12.02
N THR A 55 9.24 -1.02 11.86
CA THR A 55 7.87 -1.01 12.37
C THR A 55 6.90 -1.26 11.22
N VAL A 56 5.91 -2.09 11.43
CA VAL A 56 4.82 -2.31 10.47
C VAL A 56 3.95 -1.06 10.43
N ILE A 57 3.97 -0.34 9.31
CA ILE A 57 3.18 0.88 9.12
C ILE A 57 1.89 0.64 8.35
N MET A 58 1.72 -0.57 7.79
CA MET A 58 0.51 -0.93 7.08
C MET A 58 0.39 -2.43 6.88
N VAL A 59 -0.84 -2.93 6.97
CA VAL A 59 -1.25 -4.29 6.55
C VAL A 59 -2.53 -4.14 5.73
N ALA A 60 -2.52 -4.62 4.49
CA ALA A 60 -3.73 -4.60 3.66
C ALA A 60 -4.78 -5.59 4.22
N ASP A 61 -6.06 -5.23 4.19
CA ASP A 61 -7.17 -6.04 4.74
C ASP A 61 -7.19 -7.47 4.18
N THR A 62 -6.79 -7.64 2.94
CA THR A 62 -6.70 -8.96 2.29
C THR A 62 -5.33 -9.64 2.48
N GLY A 63 -4.43 -9.07 3.28
CA GLY A 63 -3.13 -9.67 3.59
C GLY A 63 -2.15 -9.79 2.41
N HIS A 64 -2.50 -9.27 1.23
CA HIS A 64 -1.65 -9.35 0.04
C HIS A 64 -0.47 -8.37 0.06
N ALA A 65 -0.51 -7.38 0.94
CA ALA A 65 0.55 -6.38 1.06
C ALA A 65 0.76 -5.96 2.52
N ILE A 66 2.01 -5.67 2.86
CA ILE A 66 2.44 -5.18 4.15
C ILE A 66 3.59 -4.17 3.94
N ALA A 67 3.56 -3.05 4.65
CA ALA A 67 4.63 -2.05 4.60
C ALA A 67 5.30 -1.87 5.95
N PHE A 68 6.58 -1.54 5.87
CA PHE A 68 7.46 -1.34 7.01
C PHE A 68 8.16 0.00 6.90
N GLU A 69 8.42 0.64 8.02
CA GLU A 69 9.33 1.77 8.13
C GLU A 69 10.56 1.35 8.92
N THR A 70 11.73 1.54 8.34
CA THR A 70 13.01 1.29 9.03
C THR A 70 13.37 2.44 9.97
N ASP A 71 14.33 2.22 10.87
CA ASP A 71 14.82 3.30 11.77
C ASP A 71 15.46 4.48 11.03
N SER A 72 15.89 4.26 9.78
CA SER A 72 16.41 5.31 8.90
C SER A 72 15.31 6.03 8.10
N GLY A 73 14.03 5.68 8.33
CA GLY A 73 12.89 6.27 7.64
C GLY A 73 12.69 5.79 6.19
N LEU A 74 13.35 4.67 5.79
CA LEU A 74 13.06 4.04 4.50
C LEU A 74 11.75 3.25 4.62
N GLU A 75 10.80 3.53 3.73
CA GLU A 75 9.54 2.79 3.65
C GLU A 75 9.67 1.64 2.66
N VAL A 76 9.37 0.43 3.13
CA VAL A 76 9.50 -0.82 2.38
C VAL A 76 8.14 -1.48 2.25
N LEU A 77 7.62 -1.58 1.04
CA LEU A 77 6.39 -2.29 0.72
C LEU A 77 6.72 -3.70 0.21
N LEU A 78 6.19 -4.71 0.87
CA LEU A 78 6.16 -6.09 0.41
C LEU A 78 4.77 -6.40 -0.17
N HIS A 79 4.71 -6.72 -1.46
CA HIS A 79 3.49 -7.11 -2.16
C HIS A 79 3.58 -8.59 -2.55
N LEU A 80 2.63 -9.41 -2.09
CA LEU A 80 2.63 -10.87 -2.22
C LEU A 80 1.79 -11.33 -3.40
N GLY A 81 2.45 -11.71 -4.49
CA GLY A 81 1.81 -12.09 -5.75
C GLY A 81 1.28 -10.88 -6.53
N ILE A 82 0.86 -11.12 -7.77
CA ILE A 82 0.31 -10.09 -8.65
C ILE A 82 -1.18 -10.33 -8.80
N ASP A 83 -1.99 -9.27 -8.69
CA ASP A 83 -3.46 -9.30 -8.75
C ASP A 83 -4.13 -10.14 -7.66
N THR A 84 -3.41 -10.49 -6.61
CA THR A 84 -3.87 -11.34 -5.51
C THR A 84 -4.88 -10.66 -4.58
N VAL A 85 -5.01 -9.35 -4.63
CA VAL A 85 -6.08 -8.60 -3.95
C VAL A 85 -7.48 -9.13 -4.31
N GLN A 86 -7.66 -9.63 -5.53
CA GLN A 86 -8.92 -10.22 -6.02
C GLN A 86 -9.28 -11.54 -5.33
N MET A 87 -8.33 -12.17 -4.64
CA MET A 87 -8.53 -13.42 -3.90
C MET A 87 -9.09 -13.19 -2.49
N LYS A 88 -9.34 -11.93 -2.10
CA LYS A 88 -10.01 -11.54 -0.84
C LYS A 88 -9.37 -12.15 0.41
N GLY A 89 -8.06 -12.36 0.38
CA GLY A 89 -7.29 -12.84 1.53
C GLY A 89 -7.14 -14.37 1.63
N GLU A 90 -7.86 -15.16 0.83
CA GLU A 90 -7.81 -16.64 0.90
C GLU A 90 -6.40 -17.24 0.98
N PRO A 91 -5.39 -16.80 0.18
CA PRO A 91 -4.07 -17.43 0.19
C PRO A 91 -3.13 -16.90 1.28
N PHE A 92 -3.54 -15.96 2.12
CA PHE A 92 -2.65 -15.28 3.04
C PHE A 92 -3.01 -15.53 4.51
N ALA A 93 -1.99 -15.80 5.32
CA ALA A 93 -2.12 -15.87 6.77
C ALA A 93 -1.00 -15.04 7.42
N LEU A 94 -1.19 -13.70 7.42
CA LEU A 94 -0.28 -12.79 8.08
C LEU A 94 -0.47 -12.82 9.59
N LYS A 95 0.65 -12.68 10.32
CA LYS A 95 0.69 -12.67 11.80
C LYS A 95 1.08 -11.30 12.34
N ALA A 96 1.74 -10.49 11.50
CA ALA A 96 2.15 -9.15 11.87
C ALA A 96 0.97 -8.18 11.75
N SER A 97 0.89 -7.24 12.67
CA SER A 97 -0.15 -6.23 12.79
C SER A 97 0.45 -4.82 12.69
N LEU A 98 -0.38 -3.85 12.37
CA LEU A 98 -0.01 -2.43 12.37
C LEU A 98 0.62 -2.05 13.72
N GLY A 99 1.77 -1.37 13.68
CA GLY A 99 2.53 -0.94 14.85
C GLY A 99 3.49 -1.98 15.43
N ASP A 100 3.47 -3.23 14.95
CA ASP A 100 4.41 -4.26 15.41
C ASP A 100 5.84 -3.91 15.02
N ARG A 101 6.78 -4.09 15.95
CA ARG A 101 8.20 -4.05 15.67
C ARG A 101 8.68 -5.42 15.20
N VAL A 102 9.25 -5.48 14.00
CA VAL A 102 9.75 -6.71 13.39
C VAL A 102 11.25 -6.64 13.16
N ARG A 103 11.87 -7.83 13.07
CA ARG A 103 13.29 -7.99 12.72
C ARG A 103 13.42 -8.66 11.37
N VAL A 104 14.49 -8.34 10.66
CA VAL A 104 14.87 -9.00 9.42
C VAL A 104 14.88 -10.52 9.61
N GLY A 105 14.23 -11.27 8.70
CA GLY A 105 14.10 -12.73 8.78
C GLY A 105 13.07 -13.26 9.79
N GLN A 106 12.41 -12.39 10.57
CA GLN A 106 11.33 -12.80 11.46
C GLN A 106 10.12 -13.25 10.63
N SER A 107 9.56 -14.42 10.97
CA SER A 107 8.34 -14.92 10.30
C SER A 107 7.16 -13.97 10.56
N ILE A 108 6.57 -13.46 9.49
CA ILE A 108 5.41 -12.56 9.52
C ILE A 108 4.16 -13.17 8.91
N GLY A 109 4.24 -14.39 8.36
CA GLY A 109 3.08 -15.11 7.84
C GLY A 109 3.41 -16.15 6.80
N THR A 110 2.37 -16.52 6.06
CA THR A 110 2.47 -17.48 4.94
C THR A 110 1.60 -17.05 3.79
N MET A 111 1.95 -17.49 2.56
CA MET A 111 1.11 -17.43 1.38
C MET A 111 1.00 -18.81 0.72
N ASP A 112 -0.19 -19.16 0.27
CA ASP A 112 -0.48 -20.43 -0.44
C ASP A 112 -0.22 -20.24 -1.94
N LEU A 113 0.97 -20.68 -2.40
CA LEU A 113 1.39 -20.57 -3.78
C LEU A 113 0.47 -21.36 -4.72
N ASP A 114 0.03 -22.56 -4.29
CA ASP A 114 -0.83 -23.40 -5.10
C ASP A 114 -2.22 -22.80 -5.29
N ALA A 115 -2.78 -22.19 -4.24
CA ALA A 115 -4.05 -21.48 -4.34
C ALA A 115 -3.97 -20.30 -5.32
N ILE A 116 -2.86 -19.53 -5.28
CA ILE A 116 -2.63 -18.41 -6.19
C ILE A 116 -2.54 -18.91 -7.64
N LEU A 117 -1.73 -19.94 -7.90
CA LEU A 117 -1.55 -20.52 -9.24
C LEU A 117 -2.83 -21.14 -9.78
N LYS A 118 -3.62 -21.84 -8.95
CA LYS A 118 -4.93 -22.41 -9.35
C LYS A 118 -5.93 -21.35 -9.79
N LYS A 119 -5.82 -20.12 -9.28
CA LYS A 119 -6.64 -18.97 -9.70
C LYS A 119 -6.06 -18.24 -10.92
N GLY A 120 -4.99 -18.76 -11.51
CA GLY A 120 -4.34 -18.16 -12.69
C GLY A 120 -3.60 -16.84 -12.36
N LYS A 121 -3.24 -16.62 -11.09
CA LYS A 121 -2.49 -15.45 -10.66
C LYS A 121 -1.00 -15.73 -10.57
N SER A 122 -0.18 -14.67 -10.64
CA SER A 122 1.26 -14.79 -10.45
C SER A 122 1.62 -14.78 -8.97
N THR A 123 2.51 -15.68 -8.57
CA THR A 123 3.09 -15.72 -7.23
C THR A 123 4.24 -14.73 -7.05
N THR A 124 4.73 -14.10 -8.13
CA THR A 124 5.84 -13.15 -8.07
C THR A 124 5.55 -12.09 -7.03
N SER A 125 6.36 -12.06 -6.00
CA SER A 125 6.27 -11.07 -4.92
C SER A 125 7.21 -9.92 -5.20
N ILE A 126 6.90 -8.74 -4.68
CA ILE A 126 7.63 -7.52 -5.01
C ILE A 126 8.02 -6.81 -3.71
N VAL A 127 9.26 -6.35 -3.63
CA VAL A 127 9.74 -5.43 -2.59
C VAL A 127 10.06 -4.10 -3.28
N VAL A 128 9.35 -3.03 -2.89
CA VAL A 128 9.60 -1.67 -3.41
C VAL A 128 9.73 -0.66 -2.27
N PHE A 129 10.49 0.40 -2.52
CA PHE A 129 10.69 1.50 -1.59
C PHE A 129 9.79 2.65 -2.00
N THR A 130 8.73 2.92 -1.22
CA THR A 130 7.66 3.85 -1.61
C THR A 130 8.09 5.32 -1.52
N ASN A 131 9.11 5.62 -0.73
CA ASN A 131 9.69 6.94 -0.59
C ASN A 131 11.07 7.08 -1.27
N THR A 132 11.26 6.39 -2.41
CA THR A 132 12.50 6.38 -3.21
C THR A 132 13.03 7.79 -3.48
N ASP A 133 12.18 8.70 -3.96
CA ASP A 133 12.57 10.04 -4.40
C ASP A 133 13.14 10.91 -3.26
N THR A 134 12.76 10.62 -2.01
CA THR A 134 13.16 11.42 -0.85
C THR A 134 14.19 10.75 0.04
N ARG A 135 14.29 9.43 -0.02
CA ARG A 135 15.12 8.66 0.92
C ARG A 135 16.19 7.80 0.27
N LEU A 136 15.97 7.27 -0.91
CA LEU A 136 16.89 6.34 -1.55
C LEU A 136 17.98 7.09 -2.32
N VAL A 137 19.24 6.87 -1.97
CA VAL A 137 20.41 7.38 -2.71
C VAL A 137 20.84 6.39 -3.77
N SER A 138 20.95 5.12 -3.38
CA SER A 138 21.30 4.04 -4.31
C SER A 138 20.71 2.71 -3.86
N LEU A 139 20.44 1.83 -4.83
CA LEU A 139 19.96 0.47 -4.61
C LEU A 139 20.85 -0.53 -5.36
N LYS A 140 21.36 -1.51 -4.62
CA LYS A 140 22.15 -2.60 -5.18
C LYS A 140 21.45 -3.94 -4.92
N VAL A 141 20.85 -4.52 -5.94
CA VAL A 141 20.12 -5.79 -5.89
C VAL A 141 21.06 -6.94 -6.23
N THR A 142 20.96 -8.06 -5.50
CA THR A 142 21.66 -9.30 -5.79
C THR A 142 20.68 -10.27 -6.45
N LEU A 143 20.83 -10.48 -7.76
CA LEU A 143 19.95 -11.36 -8.53
C LEU A 143 20.28 -12.84 -8.32
N GLY A 144 19.28 -13.70 -8.51
CA GLY A 144 19.38 -15.16 -8.45
C GLY A 144 18.71 -15.76 -7.22
N MET A 145 19.00 -17.05 -6.95
CA MET A 145 18.37 -17.79 -5.85
C MET A 145 18.84 -17.29 -4.49
N VAL A 146 17.91 -16.96 -3.63
CA VAL A 146 18.15 -16.47 -2.27
C VAL A 146 17.17 -17.11 -1.31
N ASP A 147 17.64 -17.51 -0.12
CA ASP A 147 16.81 -18.00 0.96
C ASP A 147 16.14 -16.83 1.70
N ALA A 148 14.95 -17.08 2.24
CA ALA A 148 14.23 -16.12 3.09
C ALA A 148 15.11 -15.65 4.26
N GLY A 149 15.11 -14.34 4.51
CA GLY A 149 15.95 -13.74 5.55
C GLY A 149 17.42 -13.52 5.17
N LYS A 150 17.83 -13.93 3.97
CA LYS A 150 19.20 -13.64 3.46
C LYS A 150 19.20 -12.39 2.60
N LEU A 151 20.38 -11.78 2.50
CA LEU A 151 20.61 -10.54 1.75
C LEU A 151 20.12 -10.65 0.31
N ALA A 152 19.17 -9.80 -0.07
CA ALA A 152 18.69 -9.63 -1.44
C ALA A 152 19.10 -8.27 -2.02
N ALA A 153 19.16 -7.21 -1.19
CA ALA A 153 19.58 -5.90 -1.66
C ALA A 153 20.20 -5.05 -0.54
N ARG A 154 20.94 -4.02 -0.93
CA ARG A 154 21.46 -2.95 -0.06
C ARG A 154 20.97 -1.62 -0.59
N ALA A 155 20.43 -0.80 0.29
CA ALA A 155 19.99 0.55 0.00
C ALA A 155 20.83 1.55 0.78
N GLU A 156 21.41 2.53 0.10
CA GLU A 156 21.95 3.72 0.74
C GLU A 156 20.83 4.74 0.86
N VAL A 157 20.63 5.30 2.04
CA VAL A 157 19.54 6.24 2.31
C VAL A 157 20.09 7.57 2.80
N THR A 158 19.38 8.67 2.45
CA THR A 158 19.78 10.01 2.89
C THR A 158 19.70 10.16 4.41
N ASN A 159 20.65 10.90 4.98
CA ASN A 159 20.72 11.18 6.43
C ASN A 159 19.84 12.38 6.83
N GLU A 160 19.03 12.93 5.92
CA GLU A 160 18.11 14.01 6.24
C GLU A 160 16.97 13.50 7.11
N ALA A 161 16.95 13.92 8.37
CA ALA A 161 15.84 13.70 9.27
C ALA A 161 14.55 14.21 8.63
N ALA A 162 13.48 13.40 8.64
CA ALA A 162 12.16 13.81 8.17
C ALA A 162 11.74 15.10 8.89
N SER A 163 11.85 16.23 8.22
CA SER A 163 11.25 17.46 8.67
C SER A 163 9.75 17.40 8.35
N GLY A 164 8.95 17.03 9.34
CA GLY A 164 7.54 17.27 9.26
C GLY A 164 6.60 16.13 9.64
N SER A 165 6.60 15.75 10.90
CA SER A 165 5.37 15.43 11.62
C SER A 165 5.66 15.48 13.11
N GLU A 166 5.60 16.68 13.64
CA GLU A 166 5.54 16.94 15.08
C GLU A 166 4.13 16.54 15.54
N ALA A 167 3.99 15.31 16.01
CA ALA A 167 2.84 14.91 16.80
C ALA A 167 3.04 15.47 18.21
N ALA A 168 2.31 16.54 18.51
CA ALA A 168 2.25 17.10 19.86
C ALA A 168 1.79 16.05 20.88
N PRO A 169 2.42 15.97 22.07
CA PRO A 169 1.99 15.04 23.11
C PRO A 169 0.64 15.49 23.69
N ALA A 170 -0.34 14.59 23.66
CA ALA A 170 -1.59 14.76 24.37
C ALA A 170 -1.31 14.70 25.89
N GLU A 171 -1.43 15.83 26.55
CA GLU A 171 -1.44 15.90 28.01
C GLU A 171 -2.70 15.24 28.57
N ALA A 172 -2.48 14.31 29.49
CA ALA A 172 -3.51 13.68 30.29
C ALA A 172 -4.10 14.71 31.27
N SER A 173 -5.39 14.92 31.24
CA SER A 173 -6.11 15.52 32.35
C SER A 173 -7.21 14.59 32.86
N THR A 174 -7.07 14.31 34.12
CA THR A 174 -7.81 13.48 35.05
C THR A 174 -9.28 13.88 35.20
N ASP A 175 -10.13 12.84 35.39
CA ASP A 175 -11.53 12.86 35.90
C ASP A 175 -11.76 13.70 37.17
N PRO A 176 -13.04 14.03 37.55
CA PRO A 176 -13.96 12.99 38.03
C PRO A 176 -15.48 13.17 37.80
N ALA A 177 -16.14 12.04 37.89
CA ALA A 177 -17.51 11.63 38.05
C ALA A 177 -18.59 12.60 38.58
N SER A 178 -19.84 12.42 38.07
CA SER A 178 -21.08 12.03 38.80
C SER A 178 -22.31 12.16 37.87
N ASP A 179 -22.99 11.11 37.64
CA ASP A 179 -24.19 10.53 38.25
C ASP A 179 -25.53 10.95 37.62
N SER A 180 -26.34 9.90 37.33
CA SER A 180 -27.82 9.80 37.39
C SER A 180 -28.66 10.03 36.11
N ALA A 181 -29.16 8.91 35.65
CA ALA A 181 -30.57 8.46 35.56
C ALA A 181 -31.46 8.74 34.34
N SER A 182 -31.82 7.62 33.73
CA SER A 182 -33.19 7.17 33.35
C SER A 182 -33.95 7.80 32.16
N GLY A 183 -34.38 6.91 31.24
CA GLY A 183 -35.61 7.10 30.49
C GLY A 183 -35.59 6.63 29.04
N SER A 184 -35.86 5.38 28.75
CA SER A 184 -36.51 4.88 27.50
C SER A 184 -38.03 4.85 27.71
N PRO A 185 -38.93 4.72 26.72
CA PRO A 185 -38.81 4.21 25.34
C PRO A 185 -39.66 5.02 24.31
N ASP A 186 -39.49 4.80 23.00
CA ASP A 186 -40.53 4.36 22.07
C ASP A 186 -40.13 4.63 20.59
N GLN A 187 -40.25 3.60 19.76
CA GLN A 187 -40.34 3.69 18.32
C GLN A 187 -41.77 4.10 17.87
N PRO A 188 -42.06 4.58 16.64
CA PRO A 188 -41.89 3.82 15.41
C PRO A 188 -41.51 4.63 14.14
N THR A 189 -40.99 3.93 13.14
CA THR A 189 -40.90 4.32 11.73
C THR A 189 -42.28 4.51 11.09
N PRO A 190 -42.48 5.33 10.00
CA PRO A 190 -42.12 4.92 8.66
C PRO A 190 -41.81 6.01 7.59
N ALA A 191 -41.17 5.55 6.51
CA ALA A 191 -41.32 5.93 5.10
C ALA A 191 -40.94 7.33 4.54
N ALA A 192 -39.97 7.23 3.63
CA ALA A 192 -39.88 7.88 2.31
C ALA A 192 -40.17 9.39 2.16
N GLN A 193 -39.10 10.09 1.69
CA GLN A 193 -39.18 10.99 0.51
C GLN A 193 -37.83 11.62 0.23
N ARG A 194 -37.31 11.38 -1.00
CA ARG A 194 -36.32 12.27 -1.62
C ARG A 194 -36.99 13.62 -1.89
N PRO A 195 -36.26 14.72 -1.83
CA PRO A 195 -36.12 15.53 -3.01
C PRO A 195 -34.67 15.92 -3.30
N ALA A 196 -34.51 16.29 -4.56
CA ALA A 196 -33.30 16.76 -5.19
C ALA A 196 -32.93 18.20 -4.79
N ALA A 197 -31.68 18.51 -5.15
CA ALA A 197 -31.15 19.83 -5.47
C ALA A 197 -30.20 20.48 -4.46
N ALA A 198 -28.96 20.50 -4.92
CA ALA A 198 -27.98 21.59 -4.89
C ALA A 198 -27.93 22.54 -3.70
N SER A 199 -26.82 22.51 -2.99
CA SER A 199 -26.15 23.74 -2.59
C SER A 199 -24.66 23.50 -2.35
N SER A 200 -23.87 24.30 -3.04
CA SER A 200 -22.46 24.56 -2.80
C SER A 200 -22.21 24.86 -1.33
N ALA A 201 -21.44 24.03 -0.66
CA ALA A 201 -20.76 24.38 0.57
C ALA A 201 -19.28 24.06 0.34
N ASP A 202 -18.54 25.10 0.11
CA ASP A 202 -17.09 25.17 0.22
C ASP A 202 -16.78 25.09 1.72
N ASP A 203 -16.49 23.91 2.22
CA ASP A 203 -16.05 23.66 3.59
C ASP A 203 -14.75 22.87 3.54
N GLY A 204 -13.63 23.59 3.76
CA GLY A 204 -12.38 23.13 4.39
C GLY A 204 -11.92 21.73 4.12
N LEU A 205 -12.04 21.24 2.88
CA LEU A 205 -11.60 19.90 2.50
C LEU A 205 -10.07 19.82 2.54
N THR A 206 -9.55 18.84 3.22
CA THR A 206 -8.11 18.54 3.21
C THR A 206 -7.65 18.24 1.78
N GLY A 207 -6.36 18.42 1.48
CA GLY A 207 -5.83 18.15 0.14
C GLY A 207 -6.18 16.76 -0.42
N LEU A 208 -6.39 15.77 0.45
CA LEU A 208 -6.81 14.41 0.08
C LEU A 208 -8.22 14.36 -0.51
N ASP A 209 -9.17 15.17 0.01
CA ASP A 209 -10.53 15.21 -0.52
C ASP A 209 -10.58 15.88 -1.90
N ALA A 210 -9.72 16.87 -2.14
CA ALA A 210 -9.56 17.49 -3.45
C ALA A 210 -9.02 16.48 -4.47
N THR A 211 -7.97 15.78 -4.14
CA THR A 211 -7.39 14.71 -4.99
C THR A 211 -8.41 13.62 -5.30
N ALA A 212 -9.19 13.17 -4.32
CA ALA A 212 -10.23 12.17 -4.53
C ALA A 212 -11.31 12.66 -5.52
N ARG A 213 -11.72 13.93 -5.44
CA ARG A 213 -12.67 14.52 -6.40
C ARG A 213 -12.10 14.59 -7.80
N ASP A 214 -10.84 15.00 -7.94
CA ASP A 214 -10.17 15.10 -9.23
C ASP A 214 -10.01 13.72 -9.89
N ILE A 215 -9.71 12.68 -9.10
CA ILE A 215 -9.68 11.30 -9.57
C ILE A 215 -11.08 10.86 -10.02
N ILE A 216 -12.13 11.10 -9.22
CA ILE A 216 -13.51 10.78 -9.58
C ILE A 216 -13.93 11.48 -10.88
N ALA A 217 -13.59 12.75 -11.03
CA ALA A 217 -13.84 13.48 -12.26
C ALA A 217 -13.09 12.88 -13.45
N GLY A 218 -11.81 12.52 -13.27
CA GLY A 218 -10.97 11.93 -14.31
C GLY A 218 -11.39 10.54 -14.76
N ILE A 219 -12.14 9.78 -13.94
CA ILE A 219 -12.71 8.48 -14.34
C ILE A 219 -14.15 8.60 -14.90
N GLY A 220 -14.62 9.80 -15.18
CA GLY A 220 -15.94 10.04 -15.79
C GLY A 220 -17.07 10.28 -14.79
N GLY A 221 -16.74 10.60 -13.52
CA GLY A 221 -17.71 10.89 -12.47
C GLY A 221 -18.13 9.68 -11.65
N ALA A 222 -18.78 9.96 -10.51
CA ALA A 222 -19.19 8.91 -9.56
C ALA A 222 -20.22 7.93 -10.16
N ASP A 223 -21.07 8.40 -11.06
CA ASP A 223 -22.10 7.57 -11.72
C ASP A 223 -21.50 6.57 -12.71
N ASN A 224 -20.25 6.79 -13.15
CA ASN A 224 -19.52 5.87 -14.02
C ASN A 224 -18.83 4.74 -13.25
N VAL A 225 -18.81 4.76 -11.92
CA VAL A 225 -18.09 3.80 -11.08
C VAL A 225 -19.03 2.71 -10.59
N ARG A 226 -18.78 1.46 -10.99
CA ARG A 226 -19.48 0.25 -10.50
C ARG A 226 -18.93 -0.27 -9.20
N SER A 227 -17.61 -0.37 -9.14
CA SER A 227 -16.90 -0.82 -7.94
C SER A 227 -15.53 -0.17 -7.84
N VAL A 228 -15.05 -0.01 -6.63
CA VAL A 228 -13.70 0.47 -6.33
C VAL A 228 -13.03 -0.52 -5.41
N ILE A 229 -11.86 -1.00 -5.81
CA ILE A 229 -10.97 -1.78 -4.97
C ILE A 229 -9.67 -1.01 -4.88
N HIS A 230 -9.21 -0.75 -3.68
CA HIS A 230 -7.92 -0.09 -3.47
C HIS A 230 -6.91 -1.07 -2.86
N CYS A 231 -5.66 -0.93 -3.25
CA CYS A 231 -4.52 -1.35 -2.48
C CYS A 231 -3.66 -0.10 -2.22
N ILE A 232 -2.54 -0.22 -1.53
CA ILE A 232 -1.69 0.92 -1.16
C ILE A 232 -1.26 1.77 -2.33
N THR A 233 -1.03 1.16 -3.46
CA THR A 233 -0.40 1.79 -4.62
C THR A 233 -1.34 1.98 -5.79
N ARG A 234 -2.60 1.53 -5.69
CA ARG A 234 -3.53 1.56 -6.82
C ARG A 234 -4.97 1.69 -6.37
N LEU A 235 -5.67 2.53 -7.08
CA LEU A 235 -7.12 2.53 -7.12
C LEU A 235 -7.55 1.76 -8.38
N ARG A 236 -8.28 0.66 -8.20
CA ARG A 236 -8.84 -0.12 -9.31
C ARG A 236 -10.33 0.12 -9.35
N CYS A 237 -10.80 0.79 -10.41
CA CYS A 237 -12.20 1.10 -10.60
C CYS A 237 -12.77 0.23 -11.74
N GLU A 238 -13.89 -0.43 -11.51
CA GLU A 238 -14.72 -0.98 -12.56
C GLU A 238 -15.72 0.11 -12.99
N LEU A 239 -15.76 0.39 -14.28
CA LEU A 239 -16.52 1.50 -14.85
C LEU A 239 -17.67 0.97 -15.70
N GLU A 240 -18.77 1.74 -15.78
CA GLU A 240 -19.86 1.53 -16.74
C GLU A 240 -19.36 1.77 -18.17
N ASP A 241 -18.64 2.87 -18.37
CA ASP A 241 -18.07 3.27 -19.66
C ASP A 241 -16.62 3.72 -19.49
N GLY A 242 -15.68 2.85 -19.90
CA GLY A 242 -14.25 3.13 -19.87
C GLY A 242 -13.82 4.23 -20.86
N SER A 243 -14.66 4.66 -21.81
CA SER A 243 -14.35 5.72 -22.77
C SER A 243 -14.34 7.11 -22.14
N LEU A 244 -15.00 7.26 -20.99
CA LEU A 244 -15.09 8.53 -20.24
C LEU A 244 -13.83 8.83 -19.39
N VAL A 245 -12.85 7.95 -19.40
CA VAL A 245 -11.61 8.14 -18.63
C VAL A 245 -10.70 9.16 -19.29
N ASP A 246 -10.41 10.25 -18.58
CA ASP A 246 -9.44 11.27 -18.95
C ASP A 246 -8.11 11.02 -18.22
N GLU A 247 -7.17 10.38 -18.94
CA GLU A 247 -5.84 10.07 -18.38
C GLU A 247 -5.02 11.33 -18.07
N ALA A 248 -5.23 12.43 -18.79
CA ALA A 248 -4.51 13.66 -18.53
C ALA A 248 -4.99 14.30 -17.21
N ALA A 249 -6.32 14.30 -16.97
CA ALA A 249 -6.88 14.75 -15.71
C ALA A 249 -6.42 13.89 -14.53
N LEU A 250 -6.37 12.56 -14.69
CA LEU A 250 -5.87 11.64 -13.64
C LEU A 250 -4.41 11.89 -13.30
N ARG A 251 -3.56 12.11 -14.31
CA ARG A 251 -2.15 12.47 -14.06
C ARG A 251 -2.00 13.82 -13.38
N ALA A 252 -2.83 14.80 -13.74
CA ALA A 252 -2.86 16.11 -13.08
C ALA A 252 -3.32 16.00 -11.62
N ALA A 253 -4.18 15.04 -11.30
CA ALA A 253 -4.62 14.74 -9.94
C ALA A 253 -3.56 13.97 -9.11
N GLY A 254 -2.38 13.68 -9.67
CA GLY A 254 -1.28 13.00 -8.98
C GLY A 254 -1.15 11.51 -9.29
N ALA A 255 -1.90 10.97 -10.26
CA ALA A 255 -1.72 9.57 -10.66
C ALA A 255 -0.37 9.36 -11.35
N HIS A 256 0.46 8.49 -10.76
CA HIS A 256 1.76 8.11 -11.34
C HIS A 256 1.61 7.23 -12.58
N GLY A 257 0.50 6.48 -12.70
CA GLY A 257 0.21 5.64 -13.86
C GLY A 257 -1.29 5.40 -14.01
N VAL A 258 -1.74 5.32 -15.26
CA VAL A 258 -3.13 4.97 -15.60
C VAL A 258 -3.08 3.77 -16.54
N VAL A 259 -3.69 2.65 -16.13
CA VAL A 259 -3.78 1.43 -16.95
C VAL A 259 -5.24 1.10 -17.19
N ARG A 260 -5.63 0.97 -18.46
CA ARG A 260 -7.00 0.65 -18.88
C ARG A 260 -7.04 -0.78 -19.43
N ARG A 261 -8.02 -1.57 -18.96
CA ARG A 261 -8.33 -2.90 -19.51
C ARG A 261 -9.84 -3.06 -19.58
N GLY A 262 -10.39 -2.95 -20.81
CA GLY A 262 -11.85 -3.04 -21.00
C GLY A 262 -12.58 -1.98 -20.15
N GLY A 263 -13.53 -2.40 -19.33
CA GLY A 263 -14.27 -1.55 -18.40
C GLY A 263 -13.57 -1.29 -17.06
N THR A 264 -12.28 -1.66 -16.91
CA THR A 264 -11.52 -1.43 -15.67
C THR A 264 -10.41 -0.40 -15.89
N VAL A 265 -10.27 0.56 -14.99
CA VAL A 265 -9.14 1.48 -14.92
C VAL A 265 -8.38 1.29 -13.61
N GLN A 266 -7.07 1.32 -13.68
CA GLN A 266 -6.16 1.37 -12.52
C GLN A 266 -5.45 2.74 -12.52
N VAL A 267 -5.52 3.40 -11.39
CA VAL A 267 -4.94 4.72 -11.15
C VAL A 267 -3.99 4.62 -9.96
#